data_7c22f80cf039fe9ea21603858284c614
#
_entry.id   7c22f80cf039fe9ea21603858284c614
#
_cell.length_a   1.000
_cell.length_b   1.000
_cell.length_c   1.000
_cell.angle_alpha   90.00
_cell.angle_beta   90.00
_cell.angle_gamma   90.00
#
_symmetry.space_group_name_H-M   'P 1'
#
loop_
_entity.id
_entity.type
_entity.pdbx_description
1 polymer ?
#
loop_
_entity_poly.entity_id
_entity_poly.type
_entity_poly.pdbx_seq_one_letter_code
_entity_poly.pdbx_strand_id
1 'polypeptide(L)'
;DDQHAIAYLLLSGDSFILEGITVNKTNNGGDIHEQAKEAERVIKLCDMEDKISVTLGASDSFSEIQSKVMNPVFDGSDAVDLMIEKAHRNASQILTILAIGKLTNVALAIKKDPTIVSKIKVVWLGSNYPLPGEYNLESDSESMNFVIASGVLFEIAVVRYKEKSGTTAVTVTPENLIKNIVGNGPKLDKAVIGRNGGEFFNFGDYSFNLLDNVYLFGDPPSRPLYDMAAVAIIKNPEWAEKKEIPSMLYKDGAWHAEPDLVTNLYIYEDFDKEKILEDFFSSVKNYIKVAVS
;
A
#
# COMPACT_ATOMS: atom_id res chain seq x y z
N ASP A 1 0.50 0.13 10.06
CA ASP A 1 -0.32 -0.65 9.14
C ASP A 1 0.43 -1.04 7.87
N ASP A 2 1.26 -0.19 7.28
CA ASP A 2 2.14 -0.56 6.13
C ASP A 2 2.91 -1.87 6.36
N GLN A 3 3.48 -2.04 7.56
CA GLN A 3 4.22 -3.24 7.91
C GLN A 3 3.38 -4.51 7.81
N HIS A 4 2.11 -4.42 8.23
CA HIS A 4 1.18 -5.55 8.16
C HIS A 4 0.81 -5.86 6.71
N ALA A 5 0.61 -4.84 5.88
CA ALA A 5 0.33 -5.01 4.45
C ALA A 5 1.51 -5.66 3.71
N ILE A 6 2.75 -5.19 3.97
CA ILE A 6 3.96 -5.79 3.40
C ILE A 6 4.07 -7.26 3.79
N ALA A 7 3.94 -7.59 5.09
CA ALA A 7 4.03 -8.97 5.55
C ALA A 7 2.91 -9.84 4.98
N TYR A 8 1.67 -9.32 4.92
CA TYR A 8 0.54 -10.03 4.35
C TYR A 8 0.79 -10.41 2.88
N LEU A 9 1.30 -9.48 2.09
CA LEU A 9 1.65 -9.73 0.70
C LEU A 9 2.80 -10.75 0.59
N LEU A 10 3.90 -10.56 1.33
CA LEU A 10 5.09 -11.41 1.27
C LEU A 10 4.82 -12.86 1.70
N LEU A 11 3.85 -13.06 2.59
CA LEU A 11 3.48 -14.37 3.15
C LEU A 11 2.26 -15.00 2.47
N SER A 12 1.76 -14.43 1.36
CA SER A 12 0.64 -14.90 0.54
C SER A 12 1.09 -15.37 -0.85
N GLY A 13 2.12 -16.20 -0.92
CA GLY A 13 2.74 -16.65 -2.17
C GLY A 13 1.87 -17.59 -3.03
N ASP A 14 0.74 -18.03 -2.51
CA ASP A 14 -0.31 -18.72 -3.28
C ASP A 14 -1.16 -17.77 -4.14
N SER A 15 -1.08 -16.47 -3.87
CA SER A 15 -1.93 -15.44 -4.50
C SER A 15 -1.15 -14.42 -5.33
N PHE A 16 0.16 -14.26 -5.08
CA PHE A 16 0.96 -13.19 -5.68
C PHE A 16 2.27 -13.68 -6.29
N ILE A 17 2.71 -12.96 -7.32
CA ILE A 17 4.09 -12.91 -7.78
C ILE A 17 4.53 -11.45 -7.60
N LEU A 18 5.59 -11.24 -6.84
CA LEU A 18 6.09 -9.91 -6.52
C LEU A 18 7.11 -9.44 -7.56
N GLU A 19 6.88 -8.29 -8.16
CA GLU A 19 7.77 -7.70 -9.16
C GLU A 19 8.78 -6.69 -8.59
N GLY A 20 8.47 -6.10 -7.43
CA GLY A 20 9.33 -5.14 -6.74
C GLY A 20 8.63 -4.43 -5.60
N ILE A 21 9.41 -3.78 -4.73
CA ILE A 21 8.92 -2.91 -3.66
C ILE A 21 9.59 -1.55 -3.82
N THR A 22 8.80 -0.50 -3.90
CA THR A 22 9.28 0.88 -3.92
C THR A 22 8.74 1.63 -2.69
N VAL A 23 9.48 2.60 -2.22
CA VAL A 23 9.06 3.50 -1.15
C VAL A 23 8.97 4.93 -1.64
N ASN A 24 8.20 5.77 -0.96
CA ASN A 24 8.24 7.22 -1.10
C ASN A 24 8.24 7.86 0.28
N LYS A 25 8.63 9.12 0.36
CA LYS A 25 8.58 9.88 1.59
C LYS A 25 7.19 10.48 1.78
N THR A 26 6.62 10.26 2.95
CA THR A 26 5.41 10.94 3.43
C THR A 26 5.76 11.86 4.60
N ASN A 27 4.79 12.59 5.13
CA ASN A 27 5.02 13.56 6.21
C ASN A 27 5.48 12.92 7.53
N ASN A 28 5.13 11.66 7.75
CA ASN A 28 5.50 10.90 8.94
C ASN A 28 6.51 9.79 8.56
N GLY A 29 7.24 9.28 9.57
CA GLY A 29 8.14 8.14 9.37
C GLY A 29 9.57 8.48 8.97
N GLY A 30 9.95 9.76 8.98
CA GLY A 30 11.32 10.20 8.72
C GLY A 30 11.60 10.48 7.24
N ASP A 31 12.86 10.45 6.85
CA ASP A 31 13.28 10.61 5.46
C ASP A 31 13.05 9.33 4.63
N ILE A 32 13.38 9.40 3.34
CA ILE A 32 13.18 8.27 2.42
C ILE A 32 13.99 7.02 2.85
N HIS A 33 15.14 7.19 3.47
CA HIS A 33 15.97 6.08 3.94
C HIS A 33 15.38 5.42 5.19
N GLU A 34 14.76 6.20 6.09
CA GLU A 34 14.04 5.64 7.23
C GLU A 34 12.79 4.87 6.79
N GLN A 35 12.08 5.34 5.76
CA GLN A 35 10.99 4.60 5.14
C GLN A 35 11.47 3.27 4.55
N ALA A 36 12.58 3.30 3.81
CA ALA A 36 13.18 2.09 3.23
C ALA A 36 13.63 1.09 4.31
N LYS A 37 14.30 1.55 5.35
CA LYS A 37 14.73 0.69 6.48
C LYS A 37 13.56 -0.02 7.16
N GLU A 38 12.39 0.64 7.25
CA GLU A 38 11.22 0.01 7.83
C GLU A 38 10.66 -1.10 6.93
N ALA A 39 10.59 -0.86 5.61
CA ALA A 39 10.21 -1.90 4.65
C ALA A 39 11.20 -3.07 4.67
N GLU A 40 12.51 -2.80 4.65
CA GLU A 40 13.59 -3.80 4.74
C GLU A 40 13.50 -4.63 6.03
N ARG A 41 13.14 -4.00 7.16
CA ARG A 41 12.91 -4.69 8.43
C ARG A 41 11.81 -5.74 8.32
N VAL A 42 10.69 -5.40 7.70
CA VAL A 42 9.58 -6.33 7.51
C VAL A 42 9.96 -7.44 6.53
N ILE A 43 10.62 -7.10 5.41
CA ILE A 43 11.14 -8.06 4.44
C ILE A 43 12.03 -9.10 5.14
N LYS A 44 12.92 -8.64 6.01
CA LYS A 44 13.80 -9.50 6.79
C LYS A 44 13.02 -10.37 7.78
N LEU A 45 12.03 -9.82 8.49
CA LEU A 45 11.18 -10.59 9.40
C LEU A 45 10.30 -11.62 8.67
N CYS A 46 10.09 -11.45 7.37
CA CYS A 46 9.45 -12.43 6.49
C CYS A 46 10.48 -13.40 5.85
N ASP A 47 11.77 -13.32 6.21
CA ASP A 47 12.86 -14.13 5.67
C ASP A 47 12.93 -14.07 4.13
N MET A 48 12.92 -12.82 3.61
CA MET A 48 12.91 -12.53 2.18
C MET A 48 14.04 -11.56 1.74
N GLU A 49 14.98 -11.17 2.63
CA GLU A 49 16.02 -10.18 2.34
C GLU A 49 16.96 -10.58 1.20
N ASP A 50 17.19 -11.88 1.00
CA ASP A 50 18.00 -12.40 -0.10
C ASP A 50 17.25 -12.48 -1.45
N LYS A 51 15.94 -12.20 -1.44
CA LYS A 51 15.05 -12.32 -2.61
C LYS A 51 14.60 -11.00 -3.18
N ILE A 52 14.44 -9.98 -2.34
CA ILE A 52 13.92 -8.69 -2.76
C ILE A 52 14.61 -7.56 -1.99
N SER A 53 14.91 -6.49 -2.72
CA SER A 53 15.40 -5.22 -2.18
C SER A 53 14.35 -4.12 -2.33
N VAL A 54 14.46 -3.10 -1.50
CA VAL A 54 13.62 -1.90 -1.58
C VAL A 54 14.27 -0.90 -2.54
N THR A 55 13.48 -0.38 -3.48
CA THR A 55 13.91 0.68 -4.40
C THR A 55 13.42 2.03 -3.88
N LEU A 56 14.34 3.00 -3.79
CA LEU A 56 14.01 4.34 -3.34
C LEU A 56 13.20 5.10 -4.41
N GLY A 57 12.14 5.73 -3.98
CA GLY A 57 11.30 6.58 -4.81
C GLY A 57 11.37 8.05 -4.40
N ALA A 58 10.31 8.80 -4.71
CA ALA A 58 10.27 10.24 -4.56
C ALA A 58 10.24 10.69 -3.08
N SER A 59 11.07 11.67 -2.77
CA SER A 59 11.03 12.43 -1.51
C SER A 59 10.08 13.62 -1.60
N ASP A 60 10.12 14.35 -2.70
CA ASP A 60 9.30 15.54 -2.94
C ASP A 60 7.93 15.18 -3.54
N SER A 61 7.09 16.18 -3.81
CA SER A 61 5.77 16.02 -4.40
C SER A 61 5.85 15.90 -5.93
N PHE A 62 4.75 15.41 -6.53
CA PHE A 62 4.62 15.33 -7.98
C PHE A 62 4.81 16.69 -8.65
N SER A 63 4.24 17.77 -8.10
CA SER A 63 4.38 19.12 -8.66
C SER A 63 5.82 19.61 -8.72
N GLU A 64 6.65 19.26 -7.74
CA GLU A 64 8.06 19.68 -7.66
C GLU A 64 8.96 18.89 -8.61
N ILE A 65 8.62 17.63 -8.90
CA ILE A 65 9.45 16.71 -9.68
C ILE A 65 9.05 16.66 -11.16
N GLN A 66 7.75 16.77 -11.47
CA GLN A 66 7.18 16.44 -12.79
C GLN A 66 7.85 17.13 -13.99
N SER A 67 8.37 18.34 -13.81
CA SER A 67 9.07 19.06 -14.88
C SER A 67 10.43 18.46 -15.24
N LYS A 68 10.99 17.64 -14.36
CA LYS A 68 12.31 17.01 -14.47
C LYS A 68 12.24 15.54 -14.86
N VAL A 69 11.04 14.97 -15.00
CA VAL A 69 10.82 13.53 -15.17
C VAL A 69 11.48 12.94 -16.41
N MET A 70 11.74 13.76 -17.43
CA MET A 70 12.45 13.34 -18.65
C MET A 70 13.97 13.37 -18.51
N ASN A 71 14.52 13.87 -17.42
CA ASN A 71 15.95 13.81 -17.15
C ASN A 71 16.36 12.37 -16.83
N PRO A 72 17.60 11.96 -17.14
CA PRO A 72 18.09 10.62 -16.78
C PRO A 72 18.05 10.33 -15.28
N VAL A 73 18.26 11.35 -14.45
CA VAL A 73 18.24 11.25 -12.98
C VAL A 73 17.38 12.39 -12.43
N PHE A 74 16.41 12.03 -11.59
CA PHE A 74 15.57 12.96 -10.84
C PHE A 74 15.14 12.27 -9.52
N ASP A 75 14.54 13.00 -8.62
CA ASP A 75 14.06 12.44 -7.34
C ASP A 75 13.00 11.36 -7.59
N GLY A 76 13.30 10.12 -7.20
CA GLY A 76 12.45 8.95 -7.42
C GLY A 76 12.67 8.23 -8.75
N SER A 77 13.68 8.60 -9.56
CA SER A 77 13.95 7.97 -10.88
C SER A 77 14.04 6.45 -10.83
N ASP A 78 14.68 5.88 -9.79
CA ASP A 78 14.88 4.44 -9.70
C ASP A 78 13.55 3.68 -9.53
N ALA A 79 12.64 4.17 -8.67
CA ALA A 79 11.32 3.58 -8.51
C ALA A 79 10.45 3.74 -9.77
N VAL A 80 10.54 4.89 -10.42
CA VAL A 80 9.83 5.19 -11.67
C VAL A 80 10.28 4.25 -12.79
N ASP A 81 11.58 4.09 -12.94
CA ASP A 81 12.16 3.23 -13.98
C ASP A 81 11.85 1.76 -13.74
N LEU A 82 11.89 1.31 -12.48
CA LEU A 82 11.45 -0.04 -12.11
C LEU A 82 9.98 -0.28 -12.50
N MET A 83 9.07 0.64 -12.17
CA MET A 83 7.65 0.51 -12.51
C MET A 83 7.44 0.41 -14.04
N ILE A 84 8.12 1.25 -14.81
CA ILE A 84 8.06 1.25 -16.27
C ILE A 84 8.62 -0.06 -16.84
N GLU A 85 9.79 -0.50 -16.38
CA GLU A 85 10.40 -1.78 -16.77
C GLU A 85 9.44 -2.94 -16.54
N LYS A 86 8.89 -3.05 -15.33
CA LYS A 86 7.97 -4.14 -14.97
C LYS A 86 6.66 -4.08 -15.75
N ALA A 87 6.12 -2.90 -16.03
CA ALA A 87 4.94 -2.73 -16.87
C ALA A 87 5.16 -3.20 -18.33
N HIS A 88 6.39 -3.07 -18.83
CA HIS A 88 6.73 -3.52 -20.19
C HIS A 88 7.16 -4.98 -20.29
N ARG A 89 7.58 -5.60 -19.20
CA ARG A 89 8.20 -6.93 -19.18
C ARG A 89 7.27 -8.02 -19.71
N ASN A 90 5.99 -7.92 -19.40
CA ASN A 90 5.02 -8.93 -19.82
C ASN A 90 3.85 -8.31 -20.59
N ALA A 91 3.89 -8.37 -21.91
CA ALA A 91 2.87 -7.78 -22.77
C ALA A 91 1.48 -8.44 -22.64
N SER A 92 1.39 -9.64 -22.06
CA SER A 92 0.15 -10.41 -21.93
C SER A 92 -0.53 -10.29 -20.55
N GLN A 93 0.13 -9.67 -19.59
CA GLN A 93 -0.40 -9.52 -18.22
C GLN A 93 -0.38 -8.06 -17.79
N ILE A 94 -1.44 -7.64 -17.13
CA ILE A 94 -1.54 -6.31 -16.52
C ILE A 94 -0.79 -6.35 -15.18
N LEU A 95 0.18 -5.44 -15.01
CA LEU A 95 0.85 -5.25 -13.73
C LEU A 95 -0.08 -4.54 -12.74
N THR A 96 -0.31 -5.12 -11.58
CA THR A 96 -0.99 -4.44 -10.50
C THR A 96 0.01 -3.66 -9.65
N ILE A 97 -0.14 -2.34 -9.60
CA ILE A 97 0.61 -1.48 -8.67
C ILE A 97 -0.27 -1.28 -7.44
N LEU A 98 0.15 -1.86 -6.31
CA LEU A 98 -0.46 -1.61 -5.02
C LEU A 98 0.24 -0.42 -4.36
N ALA A 99 -0.47 0.69 -4.22
CA ALA A 99 0.03 1.89 -3.55
C ALA A 99 -0.66 2.04 -2.18
N ILE A 100 0.15 2.12 -1.12
CA ILE A 100 -0.30 2.30 0.27
C ILE A 100 0.24 3.59 0.90
N GLY A 101 0.77 4.48 0.08
CA GLY A 101 1.22 5.82 0.43
C GLY A 101 0.73 6.85 -0.60
N LYS A 102 1.41 7.99 -0.72
CA LYS A 102 1.11 8.98 -1.76
C LYS A 102 1.41 8.41 -3.16
N LEU A 103 0.71 8.90 -4.18
CA LEU A 103 0.79 8.37 -5.55
C LEU A 103 1.92 8.97 -6.40
N THR A 104 2.85 9.73 -5.84
CA THR A 104 3.90 10.45 -6.55
C THR A 104 4.68 9.56 -7.51
N ASN A 105 5.18 8.40 -7.05
CA ASN A 105 5.94 7.48 -7.89
C ASN A 105 5.13 6.99 -9.11
N VAL A 106 3.86 6.65 -8.88
CA VAL A 106 2.94 6.16 -9.93
C VAL A 106 2.65 7.26 -10.96
N ALA A 107 2.35 8.48 -10.49
CA ALA A 107 2.09 9.63 -11.35
C ALA A 107 3.32 9.98 -12.21
N LEU A 108 4.53 9.94 -11.63
CA LEU A 108 5.78 10.18 -12.34
C LEU A 108 6.05 9.08 -13.38
N ALA A 109 5.77 7.81 -13.07
CA ALA A 109 5.93 6.70 -14.02
C ALA A 109 5.00 6.87 -15.22
N ILE A 110 3.71 7.16 -15.01
CA ILE A 110 2.75 7.43 -16.07
C ILE A 110 3.15 8.67 -16.88
N LYS A 111 3.65 9.73 -16.24
CA LYS A 111 4.09 10.95 -16.93
C LYS A 111 5.34 10.71 -17.78
N LYS A 112 6.29 9.91 -17.28
CA LYS A 112 7.51 9.56 -18.02
C LYS A 112 7.22 8.68 -19.23
N ASP A 113 6.36 7.69 -19.03
CA ASP A 113 5.95 6.77 -20.10
C ASP A 113 4.42 6.54 -20.08
N PRO A 114 3.65 7.36 -20.79
CA PRO A 114 2.19 7.19 -20.86
C PRO A 114 1.72 5.87 -21.47
N THR A 115 2.60 5.14 -22.17
CA THR A 115 2.23 3.87 -22.80
C THR A 115 1.98 2.75 -21.78
N ILE A 116 2.42 2.93 -20.52
CA ILE A 116 2.15 1.98 -19.46
C ILE A 116 0.70 2.01 -18.97
N VAL A 117 -0.07 3.06 -19.26
CA VAL A 117 -1.48 3.21 -18.81
C VAL A 117 -2.33 1.99 -19.17
N SER A 118 -2.14 1.41 -20.36
CA SER A 118 -2.85 0.21 -20.80
C SER A 118 -2.26 -1.11 -20.26
N LYS A 119 -1.15 -1.05 -19.54
CA LYS A 119 -0.40 -2.21 -19.05
C LYS A 119 -0.42 -2.35 -17.53
N ILE A 120 -0.95 -1.36 -16.84
CA ILE A 120 -1.02 -1.34 -15.38
C ILE A 120 -2.45 -1.18 -14.88
N LYS A 121 -2.67 -1.68 -13.68
CA LYS A 121 -3.81 -1.35 -12.83
C LYS A 121 -3.25 -0.77 -11.53
N VAL A 122 -3.82 0.31 -11.04
CA VAL A 122 -3.45 0.91 -9.76
C VAL A 122 -4.52 0.59 -8.73
N VAL A 123 -4.13 -0.05 -7.64
CA VAL A 123 -4.95 -0.23 -6.43
C VAL A 123 -4.34 0.63 -5.34
N TRP A 124 -5.10 1.56 -4.81
CA TRP A 124 -4.60 2.54 -3.87
C TRP A 124 -5.40 2.57 -2.58
N LEU A 125 -4.69 2.53 -1.45
CA LEU A 125 -5.29 2.88 -0.17
C LEU A 125 -5.24 4.39 0.01
N GLY A 126 -6.39 5.03 0.06
CA GLY A 126 -6.47 6.46 0.26
C GLY A 126 -7.89 6.98 0.20
N SER A 127 -8.02 8.31 0.44
CA SER A 127 -9.27 9.02 0.29
C SER A 127 -10.37 8.67 1.32
N ASN A 128 -11.08 9.71 1.73
CA ASN A 128 -12.34 9.61 2.47
C ASN A 128 -13.58 9.75 1.55
N TYR A 129 -13.41 9.59 0.22
CA TYR A 129 -14.50 9.83 -0.73
C TYR A 129 -15.85 9.27 -0.23
N PRO A 130 -16.96 10.02 -0.32
CA PRO A 130 -17.11 11.35 -0.97
C PRO A 130 -16.70 12.54 -0.09
N LEU A 131 -16.30 12.32 1.15
CA LEU A 131 -15.84 13.37 2.06
C LEU A 131 -14.40 13.80 1.73
N PRO A 132 -13.98 15.02 2.10
CA PRO A 132 -12.59 15.45 1.96
C PRO A 132 -11.66 14.78 2.97
N GLY A 133 -10.37 15.01 2.73
CA GLY A 133 -9.30 14.60 3.64
C GLY A 133 -8.94 13.12 3.50
N GLU A 134 -7.87 12.76 4.02
CA GLU A 134 -7.19 11.49 4.19
C GLU A 134 -5.69 11.69 4.01
N TYR A 135 -4.90 10.97 4.79
CA TYR A 135 -3.46 11.17 4.92
C TYR A 135 -2.68 11.02 3.60
N ASN A 136 -2.94 9.94 2.83
CA ASN A 136 -2.24 9.68 1.58
C ASN A 136 -2.66 10.66 0.49
N LEU A 137 -3.94 11.01 0.44
CA LEU A 137 -4.48 12.01 -0.46
C LEU A 137 -3.89 13.40 -0.18
N GLU A 138 -3.89 13.83 1.07
CA GLU A 138 -3.38 15.14 1.49
C GLU A 138 -1.85 15.25 1.32
N SER A 139 -1.14 14.11 1.34
CA SER A 139 0.31 14.08 1.13
C SER A 139 0.73 14.46 -0.29
N ASP A 140 -0.09 14.19 -1.32
CA ASP A 140 0.14 14.61 -2.71
C ASP A 140 -1.12 14.47 -3.57
N SER A 141 -2.07 15.38 -3.39
CA SER A 141 -3.35 15.37 -4.14
C SER A 141 -3.17 15.59 -5.64
N GLU A 142 -2.13 16.31 -6.06
CA GLU A 142 -1.86 16.53 -7.48
C GLU A 142 -1.44 15.22 -8.18
N SER A 143 -0.66 14.38 -7.52
CA SER A 143 -0.31 13.06 -8.06
C SER A 143 -1.54 12.19 -8.26
N MET A 144 -2.46 12.17 -7.29
CA MET A 144 -3.72 11.42 -7.41
C MET A 144 -4.58 11.95 -8.56
N ASN A 145 -4.76 13.27 -8.67
CA ASN A 145 -5.49 13.89 -9.76
C ASN A 145 -4.89 13.53 -11.13
N PHE A 146 -3.56 13.52 -11.23
CA PHE A 146 -2.87 13.14 -12.46
C PHE A 146 -3.12 11.66 -12.82
N VAL A 147 -3.07 10.76 -11.83
CA VAL A 147 -3.38 9.33 -12.02
C VAL A 147 -4.81 9.15 -12.50
N ILE A 148 -5.80 9.82 -11.88
CA ILE A 148 -7.20 9.78 -12.32
C ILE A 148 -7.31 10.28 -13.77
N ALA A 149 -6.73 11.44 -14.08
CA ALA A 149 -6.81 12.07 -15.40
C ALA A 149 -6.07 11.27 -16.49
N SER A 150 -5.16 10.39 -16.16
CA SER A 150 -4.46 9.53 -17.12
C SER A 150 -5.35 8.47 -17.76
N GLY A 151 -6.51 8.17 -17.18
CA GLY A 151 -7.42 7.12 -17.65
C GLY A 151 -6.96 5.70 -17.30
N VAL A 152 -5.92 5.53 -16.49
CA VAL A 152 -5.50 4.21 -16.00
C VAL A 152 -6.64 3.57 -15.21
N LEU A 153 -6.72 2.23 -15.23
CA LEU A 153 -7.64 1.51 -14.34
C LEU A 153 -7.24 1.77 -12.88
N PHE A 154 -8.04 2.56 -12.18
CA PHE A 154 -7.75 3.06 -10.85
C PHE A 154 -8.82 2.63 -9.85
N GLU A 155 -8.43 1.86 -8.88
CA GLU A 155 -9.26 1.28 -7.83
C GLU A 155 -8.83 1.81 -6.47
N ILE A 156 -9.72 2.47 -5.75
CA ILE A 156 -9.45 3.10 -4.46
C ILE A 156 -10.06 2.25 -3.33
N ALA A 157 -9.26 1.73 -2.43
CA ALA A 157 -9.71 1.22 -1.14
C ALA A 157 -9.94 2.42 -0.21
N VAL A 158 -11.20 2.88 -0.08
CA VAL A 158 -11.52 4.13 0.64
C VAL A 158 -11.33 3.96 2.15
N VAL A 159 -10.69 4.95 2.76
CA VAL A 159 -10.39 4.92 4.21
C VAL A 159 -11.63 5.21 5.04
N ARG A 160 -12.34 6.29 4.77
CA ARG A 160 -13.56 6.77 5.46
C ARG A 160 -13.40 6.72 6.98
N TYR A 161 -12.60 7.63 7.50
CA TYR A 161 -12.36 7.76 8.95
C TYR A 161 -13.67 7.76 9.74
N LYS A 162 -13.71 6.91 10.78
CA LYS A 162 -14.86 6.74 11.71
C LYS A 162 -16.11 6.14 11.08
N GLU A 163 -16.06 5.68 9.84
CA GLU A 163 -17.17 5.01 9.17
C GLU A 163 -16.89 3.50 9.02
N LYS A 164 -17.94 2.69 9.16
CA LYS A 164 -17.82 1.24 9.02
C LYS A 164 -17.66 0.78 7.56
N SER A 165 -17.99 1.65 6.62
CA SER A 165 -17.93 1.36 5.20
C SER A 165 -16.53 1.45 4.59
N GLY A 166 -15.56 2.07 5.28
CA GLY A 166 -14.19 2.18 4.80
C GLY A 166 -13.24 1.16 5.41
N THR A 167 -11.97 1.23 5.02
CA THR A 167 -10.90 0.39 5.57
C THR A 167 -10.68 0.61 7.07
N THR A 168 -11.19 1.73 7.61
CA THR A 168 -11.27 2.00 9.06
C THR A 168 -11.96 0.86 9.83
N ALA A 169 -12.83 0.09 9.20
CA ALA A 169 -13.52 -1.02 9.83
C ALA A 169 -12.59 -2.22 10.11
N VAL A 170 -11.48 -2.36 9.37
CA VAL A 170 -10.54 -3.49 9.51
C VAL A 170 -9.63 -3.25 10.70
N THR A 171 -10.16 -3.51 11.90
CA THR A 171 -9.48 -3.25 13.17
C THR A 171 -9.01 -4.52 13.85
N VAL A 172 -7.85 -4.44 14.50
CA VAL A 172 -7.31 -5.50 15.38
C VAL A 172 -7.19 -5.01 16.81
N THR A 173 -7.34 -5.93 17.76
CA THR A 173 -7.04 -5.72 19.17
C THR A 173 -5.73 -6.42 19.54
N PRO A 174 -5.07 -6.05 20.65
CA PRO A 174 -3.93 -6.81 21.18
C PRO A 174 -4.24 -8.30 21.35
N GLU A 175 -5.44 -8.62 21.84
CA GLU A 175 -5.88 -10.02 21.99
C GLU A 175 -5.95 -10.77 20.65
N ASN A 176 -6.42 -10.11 19.59
CA ASN A 176 -6.43 -10.72 18.25
C ASN A 176 -5.03 -11.13 17.82
N LEU A 177 -4.02 -10.27 18.02
CA LEU A 177 -2.65 -10.58 17.64
C LEU A 177 -2.04 -11.68 18.53
N ILE A 178 -2.22 -11.59 19.86
CA ILE A 178 -1.73 -12.59 20.81
C ILE A 178 -2.28 -13.97 20.46
N LYS A 179 -3.57 -14.07 20.21
CA LYS A 179 -4.24 -15.32 19.91
C LYS A 179 -3.83 -15.94 18.58
N ASN A 180 -3.58 -15.10 17.57
CA ASN A 180 -3.50 -15.57 16.19
C ASN A 180 -2.10 -15.56 15.60
N ILE A 181 -1.27 -14.53 15.87
CA ILE A 181 0.00 -14.40 15.17
C ILE A 181 1.25 -14.22 16.03
N VAL A 182 1.13 -13.88 17.30
CA VAL A 182 2.31 -13.85 18.21
C VAL A 182 3.00 -15.20 18.17
N GLY A 183 4.33 -15.18 18.03
CA GLY A 183 5.14 -16.38 17.87
C GLY A 183 5.04 -17.04 16.50
N ASN A 184 4.34 -16.48 15.51
CA ASN A 184 4.18 -17.05 14.16
C ASN A 184 4.89 -16.20 13.09
N GLY A 185 4.95 -16.75 11.89
CA GLY A 185 5.74 -16.28 10.76
C GLY A 185 7.05 -17.04 10.61
N PRO A 186 7.85 -16.76 9.58
CA PRO A 186 9.17 -17.33 9.40
C PRO A 186 10.03 -17.13 10.65
N LYS A 187 10.80 -18.16 11.03
CA LYS A 187 11.69 -18.10 12.18
C LYS A 187 13.10 -17.77 11.73
N LEU A 188 13.66 -16.74 12.32
CA LEU A 188 15.00 -16.25 12.01
C LEU A 188 16.02 -16.77 13.04
N ASP A 189 17.23 -17.09 12.58
CA ASP A 189 18.35 -17.46 13.46
C ASP A 189 18.99 -16.23 14.12
N LYS A 190 18.82 -15.04 13.50
CA LYS A 190 19.36 -13.77 14.01
C LYS A 190 18.21 -12.79 14.27
N ALA A 191 18.32 -12.08 15.39
CA ALA A 191 17.37 -11.05 15.73
C ALA A 191 17.34 -9.89 14.73
N VAL A 192 16.16 -9.37 14.51
CA VAL A 192 15.92 -8.09 13.83
C VAL A 192 15.55 -7.06 14.88
N ILE A 193 16.22 -5.92 14.87
CA ILE A 193 15.92 -4.83 15.79
C ILE A 193 14.67 -4.08 15.31
N GLY A 194 13.66 -3.99 16.17
CA GLY A 194 12.42 -3.27 15.86
C GLY A 194 12.62 -1.74 15.81
N ARG A 195 11.69 -1.03 15.15
CA ARG A 195 11.75 0.44 15.05
C ARG A 195 11.67 1.15 16.41
N ASN A 196 11.00 0.53 17.38
CA ASN A 196 10.87 1.02 18.75
C ASN A 196 11.86 0.33 19.71
N GLY A 197 12.93 -0.29 19.17
CA GLY A 197 13.83 -1.16 19.93
C GLY A 197 13.27 -2.57 20.09
N GLY A 198 13.98 -3.40 20.87
CA GLY A 198 13.68 -4.81 21.04
C GLY A 198 14.23 -5.69 19.92
N GLU A 199 14.32 -6.99 20.21
CA GLU A 199 14.83 -8.01 19.30
C GLU A 199 13.70 -8.97 18.91
N PHE A 200 13.53 -9.18 17.60
CA PHE A 200 12.45 -9.99 17.04
C PHE A 200 13.01 -11.08 16.12
N PHE A 201 12.46 -12.27 16.23
CA PHE A 201 12.85 -13.46 15.45
C PHE A 201 11.74 -13.94 14.51
N ASN A 202 10.62 -13.24 14.46
CA ASN A 202 9.49 -13.49 13.55
C ASN A 202 8.62 -12.24 13.45
N PHE A 203 7.80 -12.19 12.40
CA PHE A 203 6.91 -11.05 12.17
C PHE A 203 5.79 -10.94 13.21
N GLY A 204 5.25 -12.06 13.70
CA GLY A 204 4.12 -12.03 14.65
C GLY A 204 4.45 -11.30 15.95
N ASP A 205 5.63 -11.52 16.51
CA ASP A 205 6.11 -10.83 17.71
C ASP A 205 6.35 -9.34 17.43
N TYR A 206 6.92 -9.01 16.26
CA TYR A 206 7.10 -7.63 15.85
C TYR A 206 5.77 -6.90 15.62
N SER A 207 4.79 -7.57 15.01
CA SER A 207 3.42 -7.05 14.82
C SER A 207 2.78 -6.64 16.15
N PHE A 208 2.92 -7.47 17.18
CA PHE A 208 2.43 -7.13 18.51
C PHE A 208 3.16 -5.92 19.11
N ASN A 209 4.50 -5.87 18.99
CA ASN A 209 5.27 -4.71 19.45
C ASN A 209 4.86 -3.41 18.74
N LEU A 210 4.57 -3.46 17.44
CA LEU A 210 4.06 -2.30 16.72
C LEU A 210 2.73 -1.80 17.32
N LEU A 211 1.81 -2.72 17.62
CA LEU A 211 0.51 -2.38 18.20
C LEU A 211 0.63 -1.84 19.63
N ASP A 212 1.55 -2.38 20.42
CA ASP A 212 1.81 -1.96 21.81
C ASP A 212 2.44 -0.55 21.91
N ASN A 213 3.00 -0.05 20.79
CA ASN A 213 3.64 1.26 20.71
C ASN A 213 2.83 2.32 19.95
N VAL A 214 1.54 2.08 19.71
CA VAL A 214 0.64 3.06 19.07
C VAL A 214 -0.60 3.31 19.91
N TYR A 215 -1.23 4.47 19.70
CA TYR A 215 -2.49 4.76 20.36
C TYR A 215 -3.61 3.86 19.81
N LEU A 216 -4.35 3.23 20.71
CA LEU A 216 -5.52 2.42 20.39
C LEU A 216 -6.81 3.19 20.63
N PHE A 217 -7.84 2.90 19.84
CA PHE A 217 -9.13 3.58 19.87
C PHE A 217 -10.26 2.62 20.23
N GLY A 218 -11.32 3.19 20.79
CA GLY A 218 -12.58 2.45 21.01
C GLY A 218 -12.59 1.56 22.24
N ASP A 219 -13.67 0.79 22.35
CA ASP A 219 -13.91 -0.22 23.39
C ASP A 219 -14.46 -1.48 22.69
N PRO A 220 -13.72 -2.60 22.66
CA PRO A 220 -12.34 -2.75 23.18
C PRO A 220 -11.30 -1.90 22.41
N PRO A 221 -10.17 -1.56 23.08
CA PRO A 221 -9.09 -0.81 22.42
C PRO A 221 -8.57 -1.54 21.18
N SER A 222 -8.57 -0.87 20.04
CA SER A 222 -8.22 -1.45 18.75
C SER A 222 -7.51 -0.45 17.84
N ARG A 223 -6.87 -0.98 16.78
CA ARG A 223 -6.23 -0.18 15.74
C ARG A 223 -6.70 -0.62 14.37
N PRO A 224 -7.14 0.29 13.49
CA PRO A 224 -7.34 -0.02 12.09
C PRO A 224 -6.01 -0.38 11.41
N LEU A 225 -6.01 -1.45 10.62
CA LEU A 225 -4.92 -1.85 9.74
C LEU A 225 -5.33 -1.56 8.30
N TYR A 226 -5.44 -0.28 7.98
CA TYR A 226 -6.01 0.26 6.75
C TYR A 226 -5.46 -0.41 5.48
N ASP A 227 -4.12 -0.51 5.38
CA ASP A 227 -3.40 -0.95 4.19
C ASP A 227 -3.63 -2.44 3.87
N MET A 228 -3.91 -3.24 4.88
CA MET A 228 -4.22 -4.66 4.69
C MET A 228 -5.45 -4.88 3.82
N ALA A 229 -6.44 -3.98 3.90
CA ALA A 229 -7.65 -4.07 3.09
C ALA A 229 -7.32 -3.94 1.59
N ALA A 230 -6.33 -3.11 1.24
CA ALA A 230 -5.89 -2.97 -0.16
C ALA A 230 -5.18 -4.24 -0.68
N VAL A 231 -4.40 -4.93 0.15
CA VAL A 231 -3.86 -6.26 -0.18
C VAL A 231 -4.98 -7.29 -0.34
N ALA A 232 -5.93 -7.28 0.58
CA ALA A 232 -7.03 -8.25 0.63
C ALA A 232 -7.92 -8.22 -0.62
N ILE A 233 -8.28 -7.03 -1.11
CA ILE A 233 -9.13 -6.91 -2.33
C ILE A 233 -8.41 -7.29 -3.62
N ILE A 234 -7.07 -7.25 -3.65
CA ILE A 234 -6.31 -7.81 -4.77
C ILE A 234 -6.35 -9.33 -4.69
N LYS A 235 -6.24 -9.89 -3.50
CA LYS A 235 -6.28 -11.33 -3.26
C LYS A 235 -7.66 -11.91 -3.52
N ASN A 236 -8.70 -11.25 -3.01
CA ASN A 236 -10.10 -11.60 -3.27
C ASN A 236 -10.98 -10.34 -3.29
N PRO A 237 -11.38 -9.85 -4.47
CA PRO A 237 -12.19 -8.64 -4.60
C PRO A 237 -13.61 -8.77 -4.02
N GLU A 238 -14.09 -9.99 -3.74
CA GLU A 238 -15.41 -10.22 -3.12
C GLU A 238 -15.43 -9.92 -1.61
N TRP A 239 -14.29 -9.58 -1.02
CA TRP A 239 -14.23 -9.15 0.38
C TRP A 239 -14.52 -7.67 0.59
N ALA A 240 -14.94 -6.98 -0.45
CA ALA A 240 -15.46 -5.61 -0.39
C ALA A 240 -16.43 -5.36 -1.55
N GLU A 241 -17.26 -4.35 -1.45
CA GLU A 241 -18.14 -3.93 -2.53
C GLU A 241 -17.40 -2.98 -3.47
N LYS A 242 -17.28 -3.36 -4.76
CA LYS A 242 -16.70 -2.52 -5.81
C LYS A 242 -17.76 -1.68 -6.48
N LYS A 243 -17.53 -0.36 -6.57
CA LYS A 243 -18.41 0.59 -7.25
C LYS A 243 -17.66 1.46 -8.24
N GLU A 244 -18.20 1.63 -9.43
CA GLU A 244 -17.77 2.69 -10.33
C GLU A 244 -18.27 4.03 -9.81
N ILE A 245 -17.43 5.05 -9.84
CA ILE A 245 -17.80 6.41 -9.46
C ILE A 245 -17.60 7.37 -10.64
N PRO A 246 -18.36 8.49 -10.68
CA PRO A 246 -18.17 9.51 -11.71
C PRO A 246 -16.74 10.03 -11.75
N SER A 247 -16.34 10.55 -12.90
CA SER A 247 -15.06 11.26 -13.04
C SER A 247 -15.00 12.44 -12.08
N MET A 248 -14.07 12.41 -11.16
CA MET A 248 -13.90 13.38 -10.08
C MET A 248 -12.44 13.80 -9.97
N LEU A 249 -12.18 15.05 -9.60
CA LEU A 249 -10.87 15.51 -9.17
C LEU A 249 -10.97 16.17 -7.80
N TYR A 250 -9.88 16.09 -7.02
CA TYR A 250 -9.80 16.70 -5.70
C TYR A 250 -9.08 18.05 -5.78
N LYS A 251 -9.83 19.15 -5.56
CA LYS A 251 -9.33 20.52 -5.65
C LYS A 251 -9.86 21.33 -4.48
N ASP A 252 -9.05 22.22 -3.94
CA ASP A 252 -9.43 23.14 -2.85
C ASP A 252 -10.07 22.44 -1.66
N GLY A 253 -9.55 21.24 -1.32
CA GLY A 253 -10.03 20.44 -0.18
C GLY A 253 -11.38 19.77 -0.41
N ALA A 254 -11.83 19.60 -1.66
CA ALA A 254 -13.11 18.96 -1.98
C ALA A 254 -13.07 18.16 -3.29
N TRP A 255 -13.99 17.22 -3.43
CA TRP A 255 -14.21 16.47 -4.67
C TRP A 255 -15.10 17.24 -5.62
N HIS A 256 -14.66 17.41 -6.86
CA HIS A 256 -15.37 18.10 -7.93
C HIS A 256 -15.62 17.17 -9.10
N ALA A 257 -16.86 17.13 -9.58
CA ALA A 257 -17.20 16.37 -10.77
C ALA A 257 -16.54 16.97 -12.03
N GLU A 258 -16.00 16.11 -12.87
CA GLU A 258 -15.36 16.44 -14.14
C GLU A 258 -15.98 15.60 -15.26
N PRO A 259 -17.21 15.93 -15.69
CA PRO A 259 -18.00 15.07 -16.59
C PRO A 259 -17.36 14.89 -17.97
N ASP A 260 -16.51 15.81 -18.41
CA ASP A 260 -15.81 15.73 -19.68
C ASP A 260 -14.53 14.87 -19.62
N LEU A 261 -14.12 14.46 -18.43
CA LEU A 261 -12.95 13.62 -18.24
C LEU A 261 -13.33 12.13 -18.34
N VAL A 262 -12.67 11.42 -19.23
CA VAL A 262 -12.84 9.96 -19.36
C VAL A 262 -11.91 9.24 -18.38
N THR A 263 -12.50 8.54 -17.42
CA THR A 263 -11.73 7.83 -16.37
C THR A 263 -12.18 6.37 -16.26
N ASN A 264 -11.33 5.53 -15.66
CA ASN A 264 -11.65 4.19 -15.22
C ASN A 264 -11.51 4.14 -13.69
N LEU A 265 -12.44 4.79 -12.99
CA LEU A 265 -12.34 5.08 -11.56
C LEU A 265 -13.35 4.26 -10.75
N TYR A 266 -12.85 3.47 -9.82
CA TYR A 266 -13.64 2.63 -8.95
C TYR A 266 -13.24 2.86 -7.49
N ILE A 267 -14.20 2.61 -6.58
CA ILE A 267 -13.92 2.51 -5.15
C ILE A 267 -14.26 1.11 -4.66
N TYR A 268 -13.59 0.69 -3.59
CA TYR A 268 -13.97 -0.43 -2.76
C TYR A 268 -14.42 0.09 -1.40
N GLU A 269 -15.58 -0.40 -0.94
CA GLU A 269 -16.17 -0.07 0.35
C GLU A 269 -16.79 -1.33 0.99
N ASP A 270 -17.33 -1.22 2.20
CA ASP A 270 -17.99 -2.31 2.94
C ASP A 270 -17.13 -3.58 3.04
N PHE A 271 -15.92 -3.39 3.58
CA PHE A 271 -14.92 -4.45 3.72
C PHE A 271 -15.35 -5.52 4.72
N ASP A 272 -15.28 -6.80 4.31
CA ASP A 272 -15.51 -7.98 5.18
C ASP A 272 -14.32 -8.17 6.13
N LYS A 273 -14.38 -7.47 7.26
CA LYS A 273 -13.33 -7.46 8.28
C LYS A 273 -12.94 -8.86 8.73
N GLU A 274 -13.94 -9.71 8.97
CA GLU A 274 -13.74 -11.06 9.53
C GLU A 274 -12.93 -11.91 8.54
N LYS A 275 -13.30 -11.94 7.27
CA LYS A 275 -12.58 -12.68 6.24
C LYS A 275 -11.17 -12.12 6.01
N ILE A 276 -11.02 -10.81 5.97
CA ILE A 276 -9.72 -10.16 5.78
C ILE A 276 -8.76 -10.50 6.93
N LEU A 277 -9.22 -10.42 8.17
CA LEU A 277 -8.39 -10.73 9.33
C LEU A 277 -8.08 -12.23 9.44
N GLU A 278 -9.06 -13.10 9.17
CA GLU A 278 -8.86 -14.54 9.17
C GLU A 278 -7.81 -14.96 8.15
N ASP A 279 -7.89 -14.43 6.94
CA ASP A 279 -6.92 -14.70 5.87
C ASP A 279 -5.54 -14.14 6.20
N PHE A 280 -5.44 -12.92 6.74
CA PHE A 280 -4.19 -12.36 7.20
C PHE A 280 -3.53 -13.22 8.28
N PHE A 281 -4.29 -13.61 9.31
CA PHE A 281 -3.76 -14.47 10.38
C PHE A 281 -3.32 -15.83 9.85
N SER A 282 -4.09 -16.42 8.93
CA SER A 282 -3.72 -17.66 8.26
C SER A 282 -2.44 -17.50 7.43
N SER A 283 -2.31 -16.39 6.70
CA SER A 283 -1.11 -16.10 5.90
C SER A 283 0.16 -15.95 6.73
N VAL A 284 0.06 -15.42 7.95
CA VAL A 284 1.22 -15.36 8.86
C VAL A 284 1.53 -16.73 9.48
N LYS A 285 0.49 -17.48 9.86
CA LYS A 285 0.64 -18.77 10.56
C LYS A 285 1.06 -19.91 9.64
N ASN A 286 0.47 -19.96 8.45
CA ASN A 286 0.65 -21.03 7.46
C ASN A 286 1.33 -20.50 6.20
N TYR A 287 2.25 -19.58 6.34
CA TYR A 287 2.82 -18.78 5.28
C TYR A 287 3.34 -19.58 4.08
N ILE A 288 3.11 -19.02 2.91
CA ILE A 288 3.79 -19.37 1.67
C ILE A 288 4.50 -18.09 1.22
N LYS A 289 5.83 -18.14 1.13
CA LYS A 289 6.61 -16.97 0.69
C LYS A 289 6.31 -16.67 -0.78
N VAL A 290 6.09 -15.39 -1.09
CA VAL A 290 5.83 -14.95 -2.45
C VAL A 290 7.03 -15.24 -3.37
N ALA A 291 6.74 -15.64 -4.62
CA ALA A 291 7.77 -15.70 -5.65
C ALA A 291 8.13 -14.28 -6.10
N VAL A 292 9.42 -14.03 -6.33
CA VAL A 292 9.94 -12.75 -6.84
C VAL A 292 10.39 -12.95 -8.28
N SER A 293 9.94 -12.05 -9.20
CA SER A 293 10.19 -12.14 -10.64
C SER A 293 11.20 -11.08 -11.11
#